data_805ff75b78028bb187b9a9f4b254bf39
#
_entry.id   805ff75b78028bb187b9a9f4b254bf39
#
_cell.length_a   1.000
_cell.length_b   1.000
_cell.length_c   1.000
_cell.angle_alpha   90.00
_cell.angle_beta   90.00
_cell.angle_gamma   90.00
#
_symmetry.space_group_name_H-M   'P 1'
#
loop_
_entity.id
_entity.type
_entity.pdbx_description
1 polymer ?
#
loop_
_entity_poly.entity_id
_entity_poly.type
_entity_poly.pdbx_seq_one_letter_code
_entity_poly.pdbx_strand_id
1 'polypeptide(L)'
;SLLRDVYGVEHPEQFIFFEEQVHLDHTSFIDGTIPSTKVLIEQKGIGKDLKKPIKQSDGTLLTPFQQAKRYITELPLSQHPRWVVTCNFEKFYVYDMEQPGGEPEEILLENLPTEYYRLSFLVDNQNEHLKREMEVSIAAGELVGKLYDALHKQYANPDSEESLKSLNVLCVRLVFCLYAEDAGIFGHHGMFHDYLAEYDTRKMRKSLVE
;
A
#
# COMPACT_ATOMS: atom_id res chain seq x y z
N SER A 1 -13.82 16.39 11.22
CA SER A 1 -12.76 15.38 11.47
C SER A 1 -12.67 14.44 10.28
N LEU A 2 -11.49 13.84 10.06
CA LEU A 2 -11.28 12.90 8.96
C LEU A 2 -12.34 11.77 8.95
N LEU A 3 -12.62 11.18 10.10
CA LEU A 3 -13.61 10.11 10.22
C LEU A 3 -15.02 10.55 9.82
N ARG A 4 -15.45 11.75 10.23
CA ARG A 4 -16.79 12.27 9.92
C ARG A 4 -16.86 12.84 8.51
N ASP A 5 -15.94 13.73 8.17
CA ASP A 5 -16.07 14.61 7.00
C ASP A 5 -15.63 13.90 5.70
N VAL A 6 -14.77 12.90 5.81
CA VAL A 6 -14.25 12.14 4.67
C VAL A 6 -14.85 10.74 4.59
N TYR A 7 -14.92 10.02 5.72
CA TYR A 7 -15.38 8.63 5.73
C TYR A 7 -16.85 8.46 6.16
N GLY A 8 -17.54 9.56 6.49
CA GLY A 8 -18.98 9.53 6.80
C GLY A 8 -19.34 8.82 8.12
N VAL A 9 -18.39 8.69 9.04
CA VAL A 9 -18.68 8.12 10.38
C VAL A 9 -19.54 9.11 11.16
N GLU A 10 -20.80 8.77 11.42
CA GLU A 10 -21.75 9.68 12.09
C GLU A 10 -21.34 10.00 13.53
N HIS A 11 -20.81 9.02 14.26
CA HIS A 11 -20.43 9.09 15.66
C HIS A 11 -18.97 8.70 15.90
N PRO A 12 -17.97 9.53 15.50
CA PRO A 12 -16.53 9.22 15.66
C PRO A 12 -16.14 8.96 17.12
N GLU A 13 -16.81 9.58 18.08
CA GLU A 13 -16.59 9.43 19.51
C GLU A 13 -16.96 8.05 20.05
N GLN A 14 -17.76 7.28 19.31
CA GLN A 14 -18.09 5.88 19.64
C GLN A 14 -17.20 4.90 18.87
N PHE A 15 -16.47 5.38 17.90
CA PHE A 15 -15.68 4.59 16.97
C PHE A 15 -14.20 4.52 17.39
N ILE A 16 -13.65 5.63 17.86
CA ILE A 16 -12.29 5.75 18.35
C ILE A 16 -12.29 5.94 19.87
N PHE A 17 -11.49 5.15 20.57
CA PHE A 17 -11.29 5.24 22.01
C PHE A 17 -9.96 5.92 22.28
N PHE A 18 -9.98 6.93 23.15
CA PHE A 18 -8.81 7.72 23.53
C PHE A 18 -8.35 7.37 24.93
N GLU A 19 -7.04 7.52 25.20
CA GLU A 19 -6.44 7.36 26.52
C GLU A 19 -6.75 6.00 27.18
N GLU A 20 -6.68 4.92 26.38
CA GLU A 20 -6.90 3.56 26.88
C GLU A 20 -5.76 3.16 27.80
N GLN A 21 -6.10 2.79 29.04
CA GLN A 21 -5.14 2.47 30.08
C GLN A 21 -4.49 1.11 29.84
N VAL A 22 -3.15 1.08 29.86
CA VAL A 22 -2.32 -0.14 29.82
C VAL A 22 -1.51 -0.26 31.08
N HIS A 23 -1.51 -1.42 31.71
CA HIS A 23 -0.73 -1.73 32.87
C HIS A 23 0.64 -2.27 32.48
N LEU A 24 1.62 -1.37 32.46
CA LEU A 24 3.04 -1.70 32.43
C LEU A 24 3.60 -1.76 33.87
N ASP A 25 4.90 -1.61 34.05
CA ASP A 25 5.51 -1.39 35.39
C ASP A 25 4.93 -0.12 36.07
N HIS A 26 4.35 0.77 35.30
CA HIS A 26 3.57 1.94 35.69
C HIS A 26 2.39 2.10 34.73
N THR A 27 1.36 2.83 35.17
CA THR A 27 0.21 3.14 34.33
C THR A 27 0.62 3.96 33.12
N SER A 28 0.34 3.45 31.93
CA SER A 28 0.56 4.12 30.66
C SER A 28 -0.77 4.21 29.90
N PHE A 29 -0.85 5.11 28.95
CA PHE A 29 -2.05 5.32 28.14
C PHE A 29 -1.69 5.22 26.65
N ILE A 30 -2.53 4.50 25.91
CA ILE A 30 -2.53 4.50 24.45
C ILE A 30 -3.30 5.72 23.98
N ASP A 31 -2.71 6.54 23.10
CA ASP A 31 -3.34 7.80 22.68
C ASP A 31 -4.67 7.57 21.94
N GLY A 32 -4.78 6.49 21.17
CA GLY A 32 -6.05 6.12 20.53
C GLY A 32 -6.08 4.70 19.99
N THR A 33 -7.27 4.07 20.05
CA THR A 33 -7.52 2.75 19.45
C THR A 33 -8.82 2.77 18.65
N ILE A 34 -8.85 1.97 17.58
CA ILE A 34 -10.07 1.66 16.82
C ILE A 34 -10.21 0.14 16.79
N PRO A 35 -10.92 -0.46 17.78
CA PRO A 35 -10.98 -1.93 17.89
C PRO A 35 -11.64 -2.61 16.70
N SER A 36 -12.64 -1.99 16.08
CA SER A 36 -13.37 -2.54 14.93
C SER A 36 -12.47 -2.80 13.72
N THR A 37 -11.45 -1.97 13.52
CA THR A 37 -10.50 -2.07 12.42
C THR A 37 -9.10 -2.46 12.87
N LYS A 38 -8.94 -2.77 14.16
CA LYS A 38 -7.67 -3.18 14.78
C LYS A 38 -6.54 -2.17 14.54
N VAL A 39 -6.81 -0.90 14.82
CA VAL A 39 -5.85 0.20 14.70
C VAL A 39 -5.43 0.68 16.08
N LEU A 40 -4.13 0.89 16.28
CA LEU A 40 -3.55 1.60 17.41
C LEU A 40 -2.89 2.88 16.90
N ILE A 41 -3.16 3.99 17.57
CA ILE A 41 -2.64 5.32 17.24
C ILE A 41 -1.74 5.80 18.37
N GLU A 42 -0.54 6.23 18.01
CA GLU A 42 0.41 6.88 18.91
C GLU A 42 0.72 8.29 18.38
N GLN A 43 0.36 9.32 19.14
CA GLN A 43 0.44 10.71 18.72
C GLN A 43 1.60 11.44 19.42
N LYS A 44 2.28 12.29 18.67
CA LYS A 44 3.31 13.18 19.21
C LYS A 44 3.02 14.63 18.84
N GLY A 45 3.56 15.54 19.63
CA GLY A 45 3.45 16.96 19.34
C GLY A 45 4.12 17.34 18.03
N ILE A 46 3.64 18.44 17.44
CA ILE A 46 4.21 19.02 16.20
C ILE A 46 5.72 19.22 16.30
N GLY A 47 6.44 18.97 15.22
CA GLY A 47 7.90 19.10 15.15
C GLY A 47 8.68 17.94 15.78
N LYS A 48 8.00 16.93 16.34
CA LYS A 48 8.69 15.71 16.84
C LYS A 48 8.97 14.77 15.66
N ASP A 49 10.22 14.33 15.57
CA ASP A 49 10.64 13.35 14.58
C ASP A 49 10.14 11.95 15.00
N LEU A 50 9.21 11.38 14.22
CA LEU A 50 8.60 10.09 14.50
C LEU A 50 9.56 8.88 14.32
N LYS A 51 10.69 9.08 13.64
CA LYS A 51 11.71 8.05 13.46
C LYS A 51 12.81 8.10 14.53
N LYS A 52 12.85 9.16 15.35
CA LYS A 52 13.86 9.31 16.40
C LYS A 52 13.34 8.89 17.77
N PRO A 53 14.21 8.30 18.61
CA PRO A 53 13.85 7.99 19.99
C PRO A 53 13.52 9.27 20.79
N ILE A 54 12.42 9.22 21.52
CA ILE A 54 11.92 10.27 22.40
C ILE A 54 11.98 9.74 23.84
N LYS A 55 12.44 10.57 24.77
CA LYS A 55 12.51 10.20 26.18
C LYS A 55 11.09 10.04 26.74
N GLN A 56 10.81 8.87 27.28
CA GLN A 56 9.56 8.53 27.95
C GLN A 56 9.56 9.00 29.41
N SER A 57 8.42 8.91 30.08
CA SER A 57 8.26 9.27 31.50
C SER A 57 9.12 8.42 32.43
N ASP A 58 9.37 7.15 32.07
CA ASP A 58 10.25 6.21 32.80
C ASP A 58 11.74 6.40 32.47
N GLY A 59 12.07 7.38 31.64
CA GLY A 59 13.43 7.69 31.22
C GLY A 59 13.95 6.86 30.04
N THR A 60 13.22 5.87 29.57
CA THR A 60 13.57 5.09 28.38
C THR A 60 13.54 5.95 27.11
N LEU A 61 14.34 5.57 26.12
CA LEU A 61 14.39 6.22 24.81
C LEU A 61 13.73 5.30 23.78
N LEU A 62 12.53 5.66 23.30
CA LEU A 62 11.77 4.88 22.34
C LEU A 62 11.27 5.77 21.21
N THR A 63 11.27 5.25 19.98
CA THR A 63 10.50 5.86 18.92
C THR A 63 8.99 5.70 19.20
N PRO A 64 8.11 6.53 18.65
CA PRO A 64 6.65 6.36 18.82
C PRO A 64 6.17 4.95 18.43
N PHE A 65 6.75 4.36 17.39
CA PHE A 65 6.43 2.99 17.02
C PHE A 65 6.91 1.95 18.04
N GLN A 66 8.11 2.13 18.61
CA GLN A 66 8.60 1.25 19.67
C GLN A 66 7.76 1.37 20.95
N GLN A 67 7.28 2.58 21.25
CA GLN A 67 6.34 2.82 22.34
C GLN A 67 5.02 2.07 22.11
N ALA A 68 4.43 2.19 20.93
CA ALA A 68 3.24 1.44 20.55
C ALA A 68 3.46 -0.08 20.66
N LYS A 69 4.60 -0.59 20.18
CA LYS A 69 4.95 -2.01 20.32
C LYS A 69 5.02 -2.48 21.77
N ARG A 70 5.54 -1.65 22.67
CA ARG A 70 5.56 -1.96 24.10
C ARG A 70 4.15 -2.11 24.67
N TYR A 71 3.21 -1.26 24.27
CA TYR A 71 1.81 -1.40 24.67
C TYR A 71 1.18 -2.68 24.12
N ILE A 72 1.45 -3.02 22.87
CA ILE A 72 0.90 -4.22 22.23
C ILE A 72 1.31 -5.49 22.96
N THR A 73 2.51 -5.57 23.53
CA THR A 73 2.98 -6.75 24.27
C THR A 73 2.17 -7.03 25.53
N GLU A 74 1.50 -6.02 26.10
CA GLU A 74 0.67 -6.13 27.30
C GLU A 74 -0.81 -6.40 26.98
N LEU A 75 -1.19 -6.26 25.71
CA LEU A 75 -2.57 -6.52 25.28
C LEU A 75 -2.80 -8.02 25.07
N PRO A 76 -4.02 -8.53 25.35
CA PRO A 76 -4.42 -9.86 24.91
C PRO A 76 -4.24 -10.02 23.39
N LEU A 77 -3.83 -11.18 22.91
CA LEU A 77 -3.64 -11.46 21.47
C LEU A 77 -4.86 -11.08 20.60
N SER A 78 -6.07 -11.25 21.13
CA SER A 78 -7.31 -10.89 20.44
C SER A 78 -7.45 -9.38 20.19
N GLN A 79 -6.75 -8.56 20.98
CA GLN A 79 -6.75 -7.09 20.90
C GLN A 79 -5.51 -6.54 20.18
N HIS A 80 -4.60 -7.41 19.73
CA HIS A 80 -3.44 -6.95 18.99
C HIS A 80 -3.89 -6.21 17.73
N PRO A 81 -3.39 -4.98 17.51
CA PRO A 81 -3.73 -4.22 16.33
C PRO A 81 -3.08 -4.85 15.10
N ARG A 82 -3.76 -4.75 13.98
CA ARG A 82 -3.17 -5.00 12.66
C ARG A 82 -2.37 -3.81 12.19
N TRP A 83 -2.86 -2.60 12.49
CA TRP A 83 -2.27 -1.36 12.05
C TRP A 83 -1.78 -0.54 13.24
N VAL A 84 -0.58 -0.03 13.14
CA VAL A 84 -0.07 0.99 14.04
C VAL A 84 0.14 2.28 13.24
N VAL A 85 -0.47 3.36 13.71
CA VAL A 85 -0.34 4.68 13.11
C VAL A 85 0.40 5.58 14.10
N THR A 86 1.53 6.14 13.69
CA THR A 86 2.17 7.20 14.46
C THR A 86 1.97 8.54 13.75
N CYS A 87 1.68 9.61 14.48
CA CYS A 87 1.46 10.93 13.89
C CYS A 87 2.01 12.07 14.76
N ASN A 88 2.28 13.23 14.10
CA ASN A 88 2.78 14.44 14.76
C ASN A 88 2.15 15.73 14.23
N PHE A 89 0.94 15.67 13.65
CA PHE A 89 0.23 16.78 12.99
C PHE A 89 0.93 17.37 11.73
N GLU A 90 1.99 16.73 11.25
CA GLU A 90 2.65 17.06 9.97
C GLU A 90 2.58 15.85 9.03
N LYS A 91 2.64 14.65 9.60
CA LYS A 91 2.64 13.39 8.86
C LYS A 91 2.14 12.22 9.69
N PHE A 92 1.82 11.16 8.98
CA PHE A 92 1.49 9.85 9.51
C PHE A 92 2.52 8.83 9.02
N TYR A 93 2.92 7.91 9.90
CA TYR A 93 3.55 6.66 9.51
C TYR A 93 2.61 5.51 9.83
N VAL A 94 2.30 4.71 8.82
CA VAL A 94 1.43 3.55 8.91
C VAL A 94 2.27 2.29 8.85
N TYR A 95 2.15 1.45 9.87
CA TYR A 95 2.87 0.18 9.99
C TYR A 95 1.87 -0.98 9.88
N ASP A 96 2.08 -1.88 8.93
CA ASP A 96 1.34 -3.14 8.82
C ASP A 96 2.01 -4.19 9.72
N MET A 97 1.34 -4.60 10.79
CA MET A 97 1.88 -5.56 11.77
C MET A 97 1.91 -7.00 11.23
N GLU A 98 1.24 -7.27 10.11
CA GLU A 98 1.38 -8.53 9.37
C GLU A 98 2.66 -8.56 8.53
N GLN A 99 3.32 -7.39 8.33
CA GLN A 99 4.59 -7.25 7.65
C GLN A 99 5.63 -6.57 8.56
N PRO A 100 6.05 -7.19 9.66
CA PRO A 100 6.80 -6.54 10.73
C PRO A 100 8.21 -6.06 10.33
N GLY A 101 8.72 -6.47 9.18
CA GLY A 101 9.99 -6.02 8.59
C GLY A 101 9.83 -4.97 7.50
N GLY A 102 8.60 -4.59 7.16
CA GLY A 102 8.32 -3.59 6.13
C GLY A 102 8.65 -2.17 6.59
N GLU A 103 9.05 -1.31 5.66
CA GLU A 103 9.13 0.13 5.91
C GLU A 103 7.72 0.70 6.09
N PRO A 104 7.53 1.65 7.02
CA PRO A 104 6.24 2.29 7.20
C PRO A 104 5.86 3.13 5.99
N GLU A 105 4.59 3.14 5.69
CA GLU A 105 4.04 4.05 4.69
C GLU A 105 3.96 5.47 5.26
N GLU A 106 4.58 6.45 4.59
CA GLU A 106 4.54 7.85 4.98
C GLU A 106 3.43 8.58 4.23
N ILE A 107 2.59 9.32 4.96
CA ILE A 107 1.54 10.17 4.42
C ILE A 107 1.70 11.56 5.04
N LEU A 108 1.92 12.57 4.19
CA LEU A 108 2.01 13.96 4.65
C LEU A 108 0.61 14.53 4.87
N LEU A 109 0.44 15.32 5.94
CA LEU A 109 -0.85 15.94 6.23
C LEU A 109 -1.29 16.89 5.09
N GLU A 110 -0.35 17.57 4.45
CA GLU A 110 -0.63 18.46 3.30
C GLU A 110 -1.18 17.71 2.08
N ASN A 111 -0.80 16.44 1.90
CA ASN A 111 -1.27 15.58 0.81
C ASN A 111 -2.58 14.86 1.15
N LEU A 112 -3.03 14.92 2.39
CA LEU A 112 -4.21 14.18 2.85
C LEU A 112 -5.48 14.45 2.02
N PRO A 113 -5.74 15.67 1.49
CA PRO A 113 -6.89 15.92 0.63
C PRO A 113 -6.96 15.05 -0.62
N THR A 114 -5.82 14.59 -1.13
CA THR A 114 -5.71 13.72 -2.32
C THR A 114 -5.37 12.28 -1.99
N GLU A 115 -4.73 12.05 -0.83
CA GLU A 115 -4.24 10.73 -0.40
C GLU A 115 -5.06 10.11 0.75
N TYR A 116 -6.22 10.68 1.11
CA TYR A 116 -7.03 10.20 2.24
C TYR A 116 -7.40 8.71 2.12
N TYR A 117 -7.54 8.19 0.91
CA TYR A 117 -7.87 6.79 0.65
C TYR A 117 -6.85 5.81 1.27
N ARG A 118 -5.60 6.24 1.45
CA ARG A 118 -4.53 5.45 2.09
C ARG A 118 -4.77 5.20 3.58
N LEU A 119 -5.62 5.99 4.21
CA LEU A 119 -6.06 5.83 5.60
C LEU A 119 -7.44 5.16 5.74
N SER A 120 -8.00 4.62 4.67
CA SER A 120 -9.35 4.03 4.68
C SER A 120 -9.48 2.79 5.57
N PHE A 121 -8.38 2.10 5.87
CA PHE A 121 -8.33 1.02 6.85
C PHE A 121 -8.75 1.47 8.27
N LEU A 122 -8.77 2.78 8.54
CA LEU A 122 -9.32 3.31 9.80
C LEU A 122 -10.81 2.97 9.98
N VAL A 123 -11.56 2.84 8.90
CA VAL A 123 -13.03 2.65 8.93
C VAL A 123 -13.51 1.34 8.30
N ASP A 124 -12.68 0.66 7.50
CA ASP A 124 -13.08 -0.52 6.75
C ASP A 124 -12.01 -1.60 6.70
N ASN A 125 -12.30 -2.74 7.31
CA ASN A 125 -11.41 -3.92 7.30
C ASN A 125 -11.56 -4.78 6.02
N GLN A 126 -12.65 -4.63 5.26
CA GLN A 126 -12.98 -5.58 4.21
C GLN A 126 -12.49 -5.15 2.82
N ASN A 127 -12.26 -3.86 2.62
CA ASN A 127 -11.95 -3.30 1.31
C ASN A 127 -10.44 -3.18 0.98
N GLU A 128 -9.55 -3.52 1.90
CA GLU A 128 -8.10 -3.40 1.64
C GLU A 128 -7.61 -4.33 0.54
N HIS A 129 -8.09 -5.56 0.52
CA HIS A 129 -7.74 -6.52 -0.53
C HIS A 129 -8.22 -6.01 -1.90
N LEU A 130 -9.47 -5.52 -1.95
CA LEU A 130 -10.05 -4.93 -3.15
C LEU A 130 -9.32 -3.66 -3.61
N LYS A 131 -8.83 -2.85 -2.68
CA LYS A 131 -8.06 -1.64 -3.01
C LYS A 131 -6.68 -1.96 -3.57
N ARG A 132 -5.95 -2.88 -2.94
CA ARG A 132 -4.67 -3.38 -3.48
C ARG A 132 -4.84 -3.99 -4.87
N GLU A 133 -5.88 -4.80 -5.07
CA GLU A 133 -6.21 -5.33 -6.39
C GLU A 133 -6.53 -4.23 -7.40
N MET A 134 -7.26 -3.20 -6.98
CA MET A 134 -7.59 -2.05 -7.83
C MET A 134 -6.35 -1.21 -8.15
N GLU A 135 -5.48 -0.91 -7.18
CA GLU A 135 -4.21 -0.19 -7.39
C GLU A 135 -3.28 -0.96 -8.33
N VAL A 136 -3.12 -2.26 -8.11
CA VAL A 136 -2.35 -3.14 -9.00
C VAL A 136 -2.95 -3.16 -10.41
N SER A 137 -4.27 -3.21 -10.52
CA SER A 137 -4.97 -3.19 -11.82
C SER A 137 -4.78 -1.86 -12.55
N ILE A 138 -4.83 -0.74 -11.84
CA ILE A 138 -4.58 0.60 -12.42
C ILE A 138 -3.13 0.71 -12.88
N ALA A 139 -2.17 0.33 -12.04
CA ALA A 139 -0.74 0.36 -12.38
C ALA A 139 -0.42 -0.55 -13.58
N ALA A 140 -1.01 -1.74 -13.61
CA ALA A 140 -0.90 -2.65 -14.77
C ALA A 140 -1.51 -2.03 -16.04
N GLY A 141 -2.67 -1.38 -15.93
CA GLY A 141 -3.32 -0.67 -17.04
C GLY A 141 -2.44 0.45 -17.60
N GLU A 142 -1.79 1.23 -16.74
CA GLU A 142 -0.85 2.28 -17.17
C GLU A 142 0.38 1.72 -17.90
N LEU A 143 0.93 0.59 -17.43
CA LEU A 143 2.05 -0.07 -18.09
C LEU A 143 1.65 -0.62 -19.47
N VAL A 144 0.46 -1.22 -19.58
CA VAL A 144 -0.09 -1.67 -20.86
C VAL A 144 -0.33 -0.49 -21.81
N GLY A 145 -0.83 0.65 -21.30
CA GLY A 145 -0.97 1.88 -22.08
C GLY A 145 0.36 2.39 -22.63
N LYS A 146 1.41 2.43 -21.80
CA LYS A 146 2.77 2.81 -22.23
C LYS A 146 3.33 1.86 -23.30
N LEU A 147 3.10 0.55 -23.12
CA LEU A 147 3.50 -0.46 -24.10
C LEU A 147 2.75 -0.25 -25.42
N TYR A 148 1.45 -0.04 -25.37
CA TYR A 148 0.60 0.24 -26.53
C TYR A 148 1.12 1.47 -27.29
N ASP A 149 1.36 2.59 -26.61
CA ASP A 149 1.84 3.83 -27.22
C ASP A 149 3.23 3.66 -27.86
N ALA A 150 4.12 2.88 -27.23
CA ALA A 150 5.43 2.60 -27.76
C ALA A 150 5.36 1.76 -29.03
N LEU A 151 4.51 0.73 -29.05
CA LEU A 151 4.31 -0.14 -30.22
C LEU A 151 3.56 0.57 -31.35
N HIS A 152 2.55 1.38 -31.02
CA HIS A 152 1.77 2.16 -32.00
C HIS A 152 2.68 3.02 -32.89
N LYS A 153 3.67 3.68 -32.30
CA LYS A 153 4.67 4.50 -33.02
C LYS A 153 5.56 3.74 -34.01
N GLN A 154 5.58 2.41 -33.92
CA GLN A 154 6.42 1.56 -34.80
C GLN A 154 5.67 1.09 -36.07
N TYR A 155 4.36 1.28 -36.13
CA TYR A 155 3.56 0.91 -37.30
C TYR A 155 3.68 1.97 -38.40
N ALA A 156 3.76 1.52 -39.65
CA ALA A 156 3.87 2.42 -40.82
C ALA A 156 2.64 3.31 -41.01
N ASN A 157 1.43 2.75 -40.73
CA ASN A 157 0.14 3.45 -40.76
C ASN A 157 -0.58 3.20 -39.43
N PRO A 158 -0.15 3.85 -38.32
CA PRO A 158 -0.59 3.48 -36.98
C PRO A 158 -2.09 3.62 -36.75
N ASP A 159 -2.75 4.60 -37.40
CA ASP A 159 -4.17 4.91 -37.21
C ASP A 159 -5.09 4.14 -38.19
N SER A 160 -4.55 3.24 -39.03
CA SER A 160 -5.39 2.40 -39.87
C SER A 160 -6.11 1.34 -39.04
N GLU A 161 -7.32 0.98 -39.44
CA GLU A 161 -8.12 -0.03 -38.72
C GLU A 161 -7.39 -1.38 -38.62
N GLU A 162 -6.66 -1.77 -39.66
CA GLU A 162 -5.87 -2.99 -39.68
C GLU A 162 -4.71 -2.94 -38.69
N SER A 163 -3.98 -1.81 -38.62
CA SER A 163 -2.89 -1.61 -37.67
C SER A 163 -3.38 -1.60 -36.24
N LEU A 164 -4.48 -0.90 -35.96
CA LEU A 164 -5.08 -0.86 -34.61
C LEU A 164 -5.53 -2.24 -34.16
N LYS A 165 -6.18 -3.02 -35.04
CA LYS A 165 -6.57 -4.39 -34.74
C LYS A 165 -5.37 -5.29 -34.46
N SER A 166 -4.34 -5.21 -35.30
CA SER A 166 -3.10 -5.97 -35.12
C SER A 166 -2.38 -5.62 -33.82
N LEU A 167 -2.30 -4.34 -33.50
CA LEU A 167 -1.69 -3.83 -32.28
C LEU A 167 -2.44 -4.31 -31.01
N ASN A 168 -3.77 -4.25 -31.04
CA ASN A 168 -4.59 -4.75 -29.94
C ASN A 168 -4.35 -6.24 -29.69
N VAL A 169 -4.32 -7.05 -30.75
CA VAL A 169 -4.04 -8.49 -30.64
C VAL A 169 -2.65 -8.73 -30.07
N LEU A 170 -1.65 -7.98 -30.52
CA LEU A 170 -0.28 -8.09 -30.00
C LEU A 170 -0.20 -7.75 -28.52
N CYS A 171 -0.80 -6.62 -28.11
CA CYS A 171 -0.83 -6.22 -26.70
C CYS A 171 -1.49 -7.27 -25.80
N VAL A 172 -2.63 -7.81 -26.21
CA VAL A 172 -3.31 -8.86 -25.45
C VAL A 172 -2.45 -10.11 -25.31
N ARG A 173 -1.77 -10.53 -26.38
CA ARG A 173 -0.87 -11.69 -26.35
C ARG A 173 0.33 -11.47 -25.43
N LEU A 174 0.96 -10.29 -25.46
CA LEU A 174 2.08 -9.96 -24.59
C LEU A 174 1.65 -9.96 -23.12
N VAL A 175 0.52 -9.31 -22.78
CA VAL A 175 -0.02 -9.31 -21.43
C VAL A 175 -0.34 -10.73 -20.97
N PHE A 176 -0.93 -11.56 -21.83
CA PHE A 176 -1.19 -12.95 -21.51
C PHE A 176 0.09 -13.75 -21.23
N CYS A 177 1.14 -13.57 -22.03
CA CYS A 177 2.41 -14.24 -21.81
C CYS A 177 3.07 -13.84 -20.48
N LEU A 178 3.04 -12.55 -20.14
CA LEU A 178 3.53 -12.06 -18.84
C LEU A 178 2.72 -12.65 -17.67
N TYR A 179 1.39 -12.64 -17.78
CA TYR A 179 0.52 -13.25 -16.77
C TYR A 179 0.79 -14.76 -16.62
N ALA A 180 0.94 -15.48 -17.73
CA ALA A 180 1.19 -16.92 -17.75
C ALA A 180 2.54 -17.27 -17.11
N GLU A 181 3.54 -16.41 -17.28
CA GLU A 181 4.84 -16.52 -16.62
C GLU A 181 4.72 -16.36 -15.10
N ASP A 182 4.07 -15.28 -14.64
CA ASP A 182 3.85 -15.01 -13.21
C ASP A 182 2.99 -16.08 -12.54
N ALA A 183 1.99 -16.61 -13.25
CA ALA A 183 1.13 -17.68 -12.78
C ALA A 183 1.83 -19.07 -12.79
N GLY A 184 3.09 -19.14 -13.22
CA GLY A 184 3.85 -20.40 -13.28
C GLY A 184 3.34 -21.41 -14.32
N ILE A 185 2.63 -20.93 -15.34
CA ILE A 185 2.11 -21.78 -16.43
C ILE A 185 3.24 -22.26 -17.32
N PHE A 186 4.30 -21.45 -17.45
CA PHE A 186 5.52 -21.83 -18.16
C PHE A 186 6.43 -22.71 -17.28
N GLY A 187 7.34 -23.43 -17.89
CA GLY A 187 8.17 -24.44 -17.22
C GLY A 187 9.09 -23.89 -16.11
N HIS A 188 9.51 -22.62 -16.20
CA HIS A 188 10.27 -21.94 -15.16
C HIS A 188 9.97 -20.44 -15.18
N HIS A 189 10.19 -19.79 -14.04
CA HIS A 189 10.06 -18.34 -13.92
C HIS A 189 11.09 -17.61 -14.79
N GLY A 190 10.69 -16.54 -15.47
CA GLY A 190 11.54 -15.79 -16.36
C GLY A 190 11.65 -16.35 -17.78
N MET A 191 10.94 -17.43 -18.13
CA MET A 191 11.05 -18.10 -19.43
C MET A 191 10.68 -17.20 -20.60
N PHE A 192 9.64 -16.40 -20.48
CA PHE A 192 9.22 -15.45 -21.53
C PHE A 192 10.16 -14.26 -21.60
N HIS A 193 10.62 -13.76 -20.46
CA HIS A 193 11.64 -12.70 -20.39
C HIS A 193 12.93 -13.15 -21.07
N ASP A 194 13.44 -14.35 -20.76
CA ASP A 194 14.67 -14.90 -21.35
C ASP A 194 14.51 -15.10 -22.84
N TYR A 195 13.35 -15.61 -23.28
CA TYR A 195 13.04 -15.73 -24.70
C TYR A 195 13.12 -14.37 -25.41
N LEU A 196 12.56 -13.32 -24.84
CA LEU A 196 12.63 -11.98 -25.42
C LEU A 196 14.07 -11.43 -25.43
N ALA A 197 14.86 -11.73 -24.39
CA ALA A 197 16.25 -11.27 -24.28
C ALA A 197 17.21 -11.95 -25.28
N GLU A 198 16.93 -13.18 -25.70
CA GLU A 198 17.73 -13.92 -26.70
C GLU A 198 17.56 -13.40 -28.12
N TYR A 199 16.49 -12.67 -28.41
CA TYR A 199 16.20 -12.18 -29.75
C TYR A 199 16.64 -10.73 -29.94
N ASP A 200 17.52 -10.51 -30.93
CA ASP A 200 17.78 -9.18 -31.48
C ASP A 200 16.46 -8.57 -32.00
N THR A 201 16.22 -7.30 -31.73
CA THR A 201 15.02 -6.54 -32.11
C THR A 201 14.54 -6.75 -33.55
N ARG A 202 15.44 -7.07 -34.48
CA ARG A 202 15.11 -7.39 -35.86
C ARG A 202 14.47 -8.76 -36.06
N LYS A 203 14.78 -9.73 -35.19
CA LYS A 203 14.27 -11.11 -35.28
C LYS A 203 12.98 -11.27 -34.46
N MET A 204 12.79 -10.44 -33.44
CA MET A 204 11.65 -10.51 -32.54
C MET A 204 10.30 -10.39 -33.26
N ARG A 205 10.20 -9.55 -34.29
CA ARG A 205 8.98 -9.41 -35.10
C ARG A 205 8.57 -10.72 -35.78
N LYS A 206 9.52 -11.51 -36.23
CA LYS A 206 9.26 -12.77 -36.95
C LYS A 206 8.77 -13.86 -35.99
N SER A 207 9.36 -13.92 -34.81
CA SER A 207 9.04 -14.92 -33.78
C SER A 207 7.72 -14.67 -33.03
N LEU A 208 7.22 -13.43 -33.00
CA LEU A 208 5.95 -13.08 -32.36
C LEU A 208 4.75 -13.20 -33.31
N VAL A 209 4.98 -13.38 -34.62
CA VAL A 209 3.95 -13.47 -35.65
C VAL A 209 3.72 -14.91 -36.12
N GLU A 210 4.70 -15.79 -36.01
CA GLU A 210 4.59 -17.25 -36.23
C GLU A 210 4.04 -17.93 -34.96
#